data_7a2e01918d6036dc14b15ddc5178711a
#
_entry.id   7a2e01918d6036dc14b15ddc5178711a
#
_cell.length_a   1.000
_cell.length_b   1.000
_cell.length_c   1.000
_cell.angle_alpha   90.00
_cell.angle_beta   90.00
_cell.angle_gamma   90.00
#
_symmetry.space_group_name_H-M   'P 1'
#
loop_
_entity.id
_entity.type
_entity.pdbx_description
1 polymer ?
#
loop_
_entity_poly.entity_id
_entity_poly.type
_entity_poly.pdbx_seq_one_letter_code
_entity_poly.pdbx_strand_id
1 'polypeptide(L)'
;WVKGGIPVRTTIPTAAQQLQTGVGEGIVLFPDTDYKLKLHEATKGGWYTITDFGAVVQIALTMNLKTRAKMPPEVVKIIDEVAKEFTIHSMAAGMKDHSWGIQKLREAGVKIKTISPAAKKAWAEKLKDWPNERARAVKKKKGIDMPSIMRAYMKMQRFVV
;
A
#
# COMPACT_ATOMS: atom_id res chain seq x y z
N TRP A 1 -16.19 -8.48 0.45
CA TRP A 1 -15.22 -8.09 1.36
C TRP A 1 -15.44 -8.61 2.77
N VAL A 2 -15.21 -7.88 3.85
CA VAL A 2 -15.51 -8.35 5.20
C VAL A 2 -17.00 -8.20 5.44
N LYS A 3 -17.72 -9.27 5.85
CA LYS A 3 -19.12 -9.17 6.26
C LYS A 3 -19.21 -8.13 7.39
N GLY A 4 -20.01 -7.07 7.18
CA GLY A 4 -20.23 -6.00 8.15
C GLY A 4 -19.30 -4.78 7.99
N GLY A 5 -18.30 -4.81 7.12
CA GLY A 5 -17.45 -3.64 6.85
C GLY A 5 -18.06 -2.74 5.78
N ILE A 6 -18.23 -1.47 6.08
CA ILE A 6 -18.69 -0.44 5.13
C ILE A 6 -17.47 0.39 4.73
N PRO A 7 -17.03 0.37 3.46
CA PRO A 7 -15.90 1.18 3.03
C PRO A 7 -16.29 2.66 2.96
N VAL A 8 -15.59 3.49 3.73
CA VAL A 8 -15.70 4.95 3.68
C VAL A 8 -14.50 5.50 2.94
N ARG A 9 -14.74 6.32 1.92
CA ARG A 9 -13.66 7.00 1.19
C ARG A 9 -13.16 8.17 2.04
N THR A 10 -11.85 8.20 2.27
CA THR A 10 -11.20 9.29 2.98
C THR A 10 -10.02 9.84 2.19
N THR A 11 -9.54 11.00 2.61
CA THR A 11 -8.26 11.59 2.21
C THR A 11 -7.41 11.79 3.45
N ILE A 12 -6.09 11.85 3.29
CA ILE A 12 -5.17 12.04 4.42
C ILE A 12 -5.55 13.26 5.29
N PRO A 13 -5.86 14.44 4.72
CA PRO A 13 -6.23 15.61 5.54
C PRO A 13 -7.51 15.44 6.35
N THR A 14 -8.46 14.62 5.91
CA THR A 14 -9.75 14.45 6.56
C THR A 14 -9.84 13.20 7.43
N ALA A 15 -8.83 12.33 7.38
CA ALA A 15 -8.85 11.05 8.07
C ALA A 15 -8.97 11.18 9.60
N ALA A 16 -8.18 12.08 10.20
CA ALA A 16 -8.22 12.31 11.64
C ALA A 16 -9.61 12.77 12.09
N GLN A 17 -10.20 13.73 11.39
CA GLN A 17 -11.53 14.24 11.71
C GLN A 17 -12.60 13.15 11.58
N GLN A 18 -12.54 12.33 10.52
CA GLN A 18 -13.50 11.23 10.32
C GLN A 18 -13.41 10.17 11.41
N LEU A 19 -12.19 9.85 11.88
CA LEU A 19 -12.00 8.97 13.03
C LEU A 19 -12.52 9.58 14.34
N GLN A 20 -12.24 10.87 14.58
CA GLN A 20 -12.71 11.57 15.78
C GLN A 20 -14.23 11.71 15.87
N THR A 21 -14.87 11.92 14.75
CA THR A 21 -16.34 12.10 14.66
C THR A 21 -17.11 10.78 14.50
N GLY A 22 -16.40 9.64 14.39
CA GLY A 22 -17.03 8.33 14.23
C GLY A 22 -17.60 8.05 12.84
N VAL A 23 -17.31 8.88 11.85
CA VAL A 23 -17.63 8.60 10.43
C VAL A 23 -16.89 7.37 9.94
N GLY A 24 -15.67 7.13 10.47
CA GLY A 24 -14.88 5.92 10.26
C GLY A 24 -14.48 5.32 11.60
N GLU A 25 -14.67 4.01 11.78
CA GLU A 25 -14.28 3.28 12.98
C GLU A 25 -12.83 2.78 12.92
N GLY A 26 -12.21 2.83 11.73
CA GLY A 26 -10.83 2.42 11.50
C GLY A 26 -10.31 2.89 10.15
N ILE A 27 -9.01 2.82 9.96
CA ILE A 27 -8.33 3.21 8.74
C ILE A 27 -7.24 2.19 8.38
N VAL A 28 -7.01 2.01 7.08
CA VAL A 28 -5.87 1.22 6.59
C VAL A 28 -4.77 2.18 6.18
N LEU A 29 -3.65 2.13 6.90
CA LEU A 29 -2.54 3.06 6.68
C LEU A 29 -1.21 2.45 7.11
N PHE A 30 -0.09 3.05 6.69
CA PHE A 30 1.25 2.69 7.14
C PHE A 30 1.52 3.20 8.55
N PRO A 31 2.30 2.47 9.38
CA PRO A 31 2.50 2.82 10.78
C PRO A 31 3.26 4.14 10.99
N ASP A 32 4.22 4.46 10.12
CA ASP A 32 4.93 5.73 10.15
C ASP A 32 4.00 6.91 9.85
N THR A 33 3.12 6.74 8.88
CA THR A 33 2.13 7.75 8.50
C THR A 33 1.07 7.92 9.58
N ASP A 34 0.60 6.84 10.19
CA ASP A 34 -0.32 6.87 11.34
C ASP A 34 0.28 7.72 12.47
N TYR A 35 1.53 7.46 12.85
CA TYR A 35 2.20 8.22 13.90
C TYR A 35 2.44 9.68 13.51
N LYS A 36 3.00 9.95 12.32
CA LYS A 36 3.29 11.31 11.83
C LYS A 36 2.04 12.19 11.75
N LEU A 37 0.90 11.61 11.40
CA LEU A 37 -0.38 12.30 11.29
C LEU A 37 -1.22 12.25 12.58
N LYS A 38 -0.69 11.64 13.64
CA LYS A 38 -1.36 11.49 14.95
C LYS A 38 -2.74 10.83 14.88
N LEU A 39 -2.94 9.93 13.91
CA LEU A 39 -4.25 9.25 13.75
C LEU A 39 -4.54 8.30 14.91
N HIS A 40 -3.52 7.71 15.52
CA HIS A 40 -3.61 6.90 16.73
C HIS A 40 -4.24 7.67 17.91
N GLU A 41 -4.05 8.99 18.00
CA GLU A 41 -4.69 9.82 19.02
C GLU A 41 -6.22 9.91 18.80
N ALA A 42 -6.66 9.87 17.55
CA ALA A 42 -8.07 9.91 17.19
C ALA A 42 -8.82 8.61 17.52
N THR A 43 -8.12 7.48 17.63
CA THR A 43 -8.72 6.16 17.90
C THR A 43 -8.87 5.83 19.38
N LYS A 44 -8.53 6.73 20.31
CA LYS A 44 -8.73 6.64 21.78
C LYS A 44 -8.46 5.24 22.36
N GLY A 45 -7.21 4.78 22.28
CA GLY A 45 -6.82 3.48 22.81
C GLY A 45 -7.13 2.29 21.90
N GLY A 46 -7.36 2.56 20.63
CA GLY A 46 -7.54 1.57 19.60
C GLY A 46 -6.30 0.68 19.39
N TRP A 47 -6.40 -0.16 18.40
CA TRP A 47 -5.38 -1.15 18.07
C TRP A 47 -4.79 -0.83 16.71
N TYR A 48 -3.49 -1.02 16.59
CA TYR A 48 -2.86 -1.13 15.29
C TYR A 48 -2.69 -2.61 14.94
N THR A 49 -3.34 -3.06 13.86
CA THR A 49 -3.25 -4.47 13.45
C THR A 49 -2.34 -4.62 12.24
N ILE A 50 -1.22 -5.31 12.43
CA ILE A 50 -0.33 -5.70 11.33
C ILE A 50 -0.97 -6.89 10.62
N THR A 51 -1.42 -6.68 9.38
CA THR A 51 -2.08 -7.71 8.59
C THR A 51 -1.10 -8.51 7.74
N ASP A 52 0.01 -7.91 7.36
CA ASP A 52 1.06 -8.53 6.54
C ASP A 52 0.50 -9.26 5.30
N PHE A 53 -0.46 -8.63 4.63
CA PHE A 53 -1.05 -9.16 3.40
C PHE A 53 -0.23 -8.85 2.15
N GLY A 54 0.95 -8.23 2.31
CA GLY A 54 1.76 -7.81 1.19
C GLY A 54 1.07 -6.75 0.34
N ALA A 55 0.28 -5.86 0.96
CA ALA A 55 -0.29 -4.72 0.26
C ALA A 55 0.85 -3.84 -0.25
N VAL A 56 1.13 -3.91 -1.53
CA VAL A 56 2.13 -3.09 -2.18
C VAL A 56 1.45 -1.85 -2.71
N VAL A 57 1.64 -0.74 -2.03
CA VAL A 57 1.37 0.57 -2.65
C VAL A 57 2.56 0.84 -3.56
N GLN A 58 2.36 0.68 -4.86
CA GLN A 58 3.36 1.03 -5.84
C GLN A 58 3.36 2.55 -6.01
N ILE A 59 4.44 3.18 -5.59
CA ILE A 59 4.72 4.58 -5.89
C ILE A 59 5.61 4.59 -7.13
N ALA A 60 5.16 5.26 -8.18
CA ALA A 60 5.92 5.40 -9.41
C ALA A 60 6.16 6.88 -9.73
N LEU A 61 7.40 7.21 -10.04
CA LEU A 61 7.72 8.47 -10.69
C LEU A 61 7.38 8.32 -12.17
N THR A 62 6.49 9.13 -12.67
CA THR A 62 6.07 9.09 -14.07
C THR A 62 6.37 10.42 -14.75
N MET A 63 6.78 10.36 -16.01
CA MET A 63 7.04 11.53 -16.83
C MET A 63 6.25 11.44 -18.13
N ASN A 64 5.72 12.57 -18.57
CA ASN A 64 5.07 12.65 -19.88
C ASN A 64 6.10 12.42 -21.00
N LEU A 65 5.81 11.51 -21.93
CA LEU A 65 6.71 11.14 -23.00
C LEU A 65 7.10 12.33 -23.90
N LYS A 66 6.17 13.26 -24.16
CA LYS A 66 6.46 14.48 -24.93
C LYS A 66 7.41 15.41 -24.19
N THR A 67 7.34 15.45 -22.85
CA THR A 67 8.28 16.22 -22.03
C THR A 67 9.65 15.58 -22.07
N ARG A 68 9.74 14.26 -21.91
CA ARG A 68 10.98 13.50 -22.01
C ARG A 68 11.67 13.69 -23.38
N ALA A 69 10.90 13.64 -24.47
CA ALA A 69 11.43 13.79 -25.83
C ALA A 69 11.99 15.20 -26.14
N LYS A 70 11.65 16.21 -25.33
CA LYS A 70 12.18 17.57 -25.47
C LYS A 70 13.45 17.83 -24.64
N MET A 71 13.81 16.88 -23.79
CA MET A 71 15.01 17.02 -22.94
C MET A 71 16.28 16.68 -23.72
N PRO A 72 17.41 17.35 -23.41
CA PRO A 72 18.71 16.94 -23.91
C PRO A 72 19.02 15.48 -23.52
N PRO A 73 19.67 14.68 -24.39
CA PRO A 73 19.96 13.28 -24.13
C PRO A 73 20.75 13.03 -22.86
N GLU A 74 21.68 13.92 -22.52
CA GLU A 74 22.46 13.86 -21.28
C GLU A 74 21.61 14.02 -20.04
N VAL A 75 20.57 14.86 -20.06
CA VAL A 75 19.60 15.03 -18.95
C VAL A 75 18.76 13.77 -18.80
N VAL A 76 18.28 13.21 -19.90
CA VAL A 76 17.53 11.94 -19.89
C VAL A 76 18.36 10.81 -19.27
N LYS A 77 19.64 10.71 -19.61
CA LYS A 77 20.54 9.71 -19.05
C LYS A 77 20.68 9.86 -17.53
N ILE A 78 20.90 11.10 -17.05
CA ILE A 78 21.00 11.38 -15.61
C ILE A 78 19.70 10.99 -14.89
N ILE A 79 18.55 11.34 -15.45
CA ILE A 79 17.24 10.96 -14.85
C ILE A 79 17.09 9.45 -14.75
N ASP A 80 17.48 8.70 -15.78
CA ASP A 80 17.39 7.23 -15.78
C ASP A 80 18.35 6.58 -14.77
N GLU A 81 19.54 7.12 -14.57
CA GLU A 81 20.51 6.69 -13.57
C GLU A 81 19.99 6.96 -12.16
N VAL A 82 19.58 8.20 -11.88
CA VAL A 82 19.03 8.61 -10.58
C VAL A 82 17.75 7.82 -10.24
N ALA A 83 16.90 7.52 -11.22
CA ALA A 83 15.68 6.74 -10.99
C ALA A 83 15.98 5.31 -10.51
N LYS A 84 17.08 4.68 -10.99
CA LYS A 84 17.52 3.37 -10.54
C LYS A 84 18.03 3.43 -9.10
N GLU A 85 18.88 4.39 -8.79
CA GLU A 85 19.39 4.60 -7.42
C GLU A 85 18.25 4.91 -6.46
N PHE A 86 17.33 5.80 -6.85
CA PHE A 86 16.17 6.16 -6.04
C PHE A 86 15.31 4.95 -5.69
N THR A 87 15.14 4.00 -6.61
CA THR A 87 14.36 2.78 -6.35
C THR A 87 14.96 1.99 -5.18
N ILE A 88 16.27 1.81 -5.15
CA ILE A 88 16.98 1.07 -4.10
C ILE A 88 16.90 1.83 -2.77
N HIS A 89 17.22 3.13 -2.79
CA HIS A 89 17.20 3.97 -1.58
C HIS A 89 15.80 4.11 -1.00
N SER A 90 14.77 4.28 -1.82
CA SER A 90 13.39 4.41 -1.35
C SER A 90 12.86 3.13 -0.69
N MET A 91 13.24 1.94 -1.20
CA MET A 91 12.90 0.68 -0.55
C MET A 91 13.53 0.57 0.84
N ALA A 92 14.83 0.86 0.96
CA ALA A 92 15.51 0.81 2.24
C ALA A 92 14.95 1.83 3.25
N ALA A 93 14.66 3.05 2.79
CA ALA A 93 14.02 4.09 3.60
C ALA A 93 12.62 3.67 4.06
N GLY A 94 11.80 3.09 3.16
CA GLY A 94 10.46 2.62 3.51
C GLY A 94 10.45 1.51 4.56
N MET A 95 11.39 0.57 4.50
CA MET A 95 11.54 -0.46 5.53
C MET A 95 11.94 0.14 6.90
N LYS A 96 12.85 1.11 6.90
CA LYS A 96 13.27 1.84 8.10
C LYS A 96 12.10 2.63 8.69
N ASP A 97 11.37 3.36 7.86
CA ASP A 97 10.20 4.15 8.28
C ASP A 97 9.10 3.28 8.86
N HIS A 98 8.86 2.10 8.26
CA HIS A 98 7.90 1.13 8.81
C HIS A 98 8.27 0.68 10.22
N SER A 99 9.52 0.26 10.42
CA SER A 99 10.02 -0.19 11.73
C SER A 99 9.98 0.93 12.76
N TRP A 100 10.38 2.13 12.37
CA TRP A 100 10.32 3.32 13.18
C TRP A 100 8.87 3.65 13.58
N GLY A 101 7.92 3.61 12.64
CA GLY A 101 6.51 3.87 12.92
C GLY A 101 5.92 2.89 13.94
N ILE A 102 6.20 1.59 13.79
CA ILE A 102 5.79 0.57 14.77
C ILE A 102 6.37 0.85 16.15
N GLN A 103 7.63 1.23 16.24
CA GLN A 103 8.26 1.59 17.50
C GLN A 103 7.57 2.79 18.14
N LYS A 104 7.34 3.85 17.36
CA LYS A 104 6.70 5.08 17.83
C LYS A 104 5.26 4.88 18.32
N LEU A 105 4.49 4.07 17.61
CA LEU A 105 3.15 3.70 18.05
C LEU A 105 3.16 2.93 19.37
N ARG A 106 4.14 2.03 19.59
CA ARG A 106 4.31 1.34 20.88
C ARG A 106 4.66 2.31 22.00
N GLU A 107 5.61 3.23 21.77
CA GLU A 107 6.00 4.27 22.71
C GLU A 107 4.81 5.19 23.09
N ALA A 108 3.89 5.42 22.15
CA ALA A 108 2.66 6.17 22.37
C ALA A 108 1.54 5.34 23.06
N GLY A 109 1.82 4.09 23.46
CA GLY A 109 0.86 3.23 24.16
C GLY A 109 -0.16 2.53 23.27
N VAL A 110 0.00 2.56 21.93
CA VAL A 110 -0.89 1.88 21.00
C VAL A 110 -0.69 0.37 21.12
N LYS A 111 -1.79 -0.38 21.27
CA LYS A 111 -1.77 -1.83 21.31
C LYS A 111 -1.54 -2.40 19.91
N ILE A 112 -0.40 -3.03 19.68
CA ILE A 112 -0.07 -3.60 18.38
C ILE A 112 -0.36 -5.10 18.37
N LYS A 113 -1.15 -5.53 17.41
CA LYS A 113 -1.48 -6.94 17.16
C LYS A 113 -1.03 -7.35 15.77
N THR A 114 -0.68 -8.62 15.63
CA THR A 114 -0.46 -9.23 14.31
C THR A 114 -1.60 -10.21 14.04
N ILE A 115 -2.11 -10.20 12.82
CA ILE A 115 -3.14 -11.17 12.41
C ILE A 115 -2.59 -12.59 12.50
N SER A 116 -3.41 -13.52 12.98
CA SER A 116 -2.99 -14.92 13.07
C SER A 116 -2.83 -15.56 11.69
N PRO A 117 -1.93 -16.56 11.52
CA PRO A 117 -1.80 -17.28 10.25
C PRO A 117 -3.11 -17.89 9.77
N ALA A 118 -3.94 -18.39 10.68
CA ALA A 118 -5.24 -18.96 10.35
C ALA A 118 -6.21 -17.89 9.80
N ALA A 119 -6.26 -16.71 10.41
CA ALA A 119 -7.08 -15.60 9.93
C ALA A 119 -6.55 -15.07 8.59
N LYS A 120 -5.22 -14.99 8.40
CA LYS A 120 -4.58 -14.62 7.14
C LYS A 120 -4.98 -15.58 6.02
N LYS A 121 -4.90 -16.90 6.27
CA LYS A 121 -5.32 -17.94 5.33
C LYS A 121 -6.80 -17.84 4.99
N ALA A 122 -7.68 -17.71 5.99
CA ALA A 122 -9.11 -17.57 5.78
C ALA A 122 -9.48 -16.34 4.95
N TRP A 123 -8.73 -15.26 5.08
CA TRP A 123 -8.91 -14.06 4.26
C TRP A 123 -8.41 -14.28 2.83
N ALA A 124 -7.22 -14.87 2.64
CA ALA A 124 -6.67 -15.18 1.33
C ALA A 124 -7.61 -16.08 0.50
N GLU A 125 -8.22 -17.09 1.12
CA GLU A 125 -9.21 -17.96 0.47
C GLU A 125 -10.42 -17.19 -0.09
N LYS A 126 -10.89 -16.17 0.61
CA LYS A 126 -12.01 -15.34 0.12
C LYS A 126 -11.64 -14.44 -1.05
N LEU A 127 -10.37 -14.17 -1.24
CA LEU A 127 -9.85 -13.26 -2.27
C LEU A 127 -9.16 -13.99 -3.43
N LYS A 128 -9.07 -15.31 -3.39
CA LYS A 128 -8.27 -16.11 -4.34
C LYS A 128 -8.61 -15.85 -5.81
N ASP A 129 -9.87 -15.67 -6.14
CA ASP A 129 -10.33 -15.44 -7.50
C ASP A 129 -10.34 -13.98 -7.93
N TRP A 130 -10.34 -13.07 -6.96
CA TRP A 130 -10.45 -11.63 -7.19
C TRP A 130 -9.38 -11.04 -8.13
N PRO A 131 -8.08 -11.40 -8.04
CA PRO A 131 -7.07 -10.88 -8.96
C PRO A 131 -7.36 -11.24 -10.41
N ASN A 132 -7.80 -12.47 -10.66
CA ASN A 132 -8.14 -12.96 -12.00
C ASN A 132 -9.42 -12.31 -12.54
N GLU A 133 -10.43 -12.13 -11.71
CA GLU A 133 -11.66 -11.42 -12.07
C GLU A 133 -11.36 -9.98 -12.44
N ARG A 134 -10.54 -9.30 -11.63
CA ARG A 134 -10.13 -7.93 -11.89
C ARG A 134 -9.32 -7.80 -13.17
N ALA A 135 -8.39 -8.73 -13.42
CA ALA A 135 -7.60 -8.77 -14.64
C ALA A 135 -8.49 -8.94 -15.89
N ARG A 136 -9.48 -9.83 -15.85
CA ARG A 136 -10.47 -9.99 -16.92
C ARG A 136 -11.30 -8.74 -17.16
N ALA A 137 -11.74 -8.09 -16.08
CA ALA A 137 -12.49 -6.83 -16.17
C ALA A 137 -11.69 -5.69 -16.82
N VAL A 138 -10.41 -5.58 -16.51
CA VAL A 138 -9.50 -4.59 -17.14
C VAL A 138 -9.32 -4.91 -18.62
N LYS A 139 -9.12 -6.18 -19.00
CA LYS A 139 -9.01 -6.59 -20.40
C LYS A 139 -10.27 -6.22 -21.19
N LYS A 140 -11.45 -6.53 -20.64
CA LYS A 140 -12.74 -6.18 -21.27
C LYS A 140 -12.92 -4.67 -21.44
N LYS A 141 -12.55 -3.87 -20.44
CA LYS A 141 -12.80 -2.42 -20.43
C LYS A 141 -11.75 -1.62 -21.21
N LYS A 142 -10.48 -2.04 -21.22
CA LYS A 142 -9.35 -1.26 -21.72
C LYS A 142 -8.57 -1.94 -22.84
N GLY A 143 -8.90 -3.19 -23.21
CA GLY A 143 -8.15 -3.96 -24.20
C GLY A 143 -6.76 -4.44 -23.76
N ILE A 144 -6.34 -4.10 -22.52
CA ILE A 144 -5.02 -4.48 -21.99
C ILE A 144 -5.04 -5.94 -21.57
N ASP A 145 -4.09 -6.77 -22.04
CA ASP A 145 -4.01 -8.18 -21.65
C ASP A 145 -3.52 -8.38 -20.22
N MET A 146 -4.26 -7.81 -19.27
CA MET A 146 -3.99 -7.88 -17.84
C MET A 146 -3.93 -9.33 -17.30
N PRO A 147 -4.70 -10.31 -17.79
CA PRO A 147 -4.56 -11.72 -17.37
C PRO A 147 -3.16 -12.29 -17.60
N SER A 148 -2.51 -11.99 -18.72
CA SER A 148 -1.15 -12.46 -18.98
C SER A 148 -0.13 -11.76 -18.10
N ILE A 149 -0.27 -10.46 -17.88
CA ILE A 149 0.57 -9.67 -16.95
C ILE A 149 0.41 -10.23 -15.53
N MET A 150 -0.81 -10.50 -15.08
CA MET A 150 -1.07 -11.04 -13.74
C MET A 150 -0.44 -12.42 -13.55
N ARG A 151 -0.54 -13.31 -14.56
CA ARG A 151 0.12 -14.64 -14.49
C ARG A 151 1.64 -14.52 -14.39
N ALA A 152 2.25 -13.62 -15.16
CA ALA A 152 3.70 -13.37 -15.10
C ALA A 152 4.10 -12.85 -13.71
N TYR A 153 3.36 -11.88 -13.18
CA TYR A 153 3.58 -11.33 -11.84
C TYR A 153 3.47 -12.41 -10.75
N MET A 154 2.42 -13.19 -10.75
CA MET A 154 2.22 -14.28 -9.78
C MET A 154 3.30 -15.36 -9.86
N LYS A 155 3.82 -15.63 -11.07
CA LYS A 155 4.94 -16.54 -11.27
C LYS A 155 6.23 -15.99 -10.66
N MET A 156 6.50 -14.70 -10.82
CA MET A 156 7.66 -14.03 -10.22
C MET A 156 7.60 -14.06 -8.69
N GLN A 157 6.43 -13.83 -8.09
CA GLN A 157 6.24 -13.85 -6.63
C GLN A 157 6.56 -15.22 -6.00
N ARG A 158 6.38 -16.32 -6.72
CA ARG A 158 6.71 -17.69 -6.24
C ARG A 158 8.21 -17.96 -6.14
N PHE A 159 9.04 -17.11 -6.74
CA PHE A 159 10.51 -17.23 -6.64
C PHE A 159 11.11 -16.39 -5.50
N VAL A 160 10.29 -15.64 -4.77
CA VAL A 160 10.73 -14.76 -3.68
C VAL A 160 10.35 -15.32 -2.30
N VAL A 161 9.75 -16.51 -2.27
CA VAL A 161 9.35 -17.22 -1.02
C VAL A 161 10.20 -18.46 -0.82
#